data_5c253074cf13a61c7f97e94664f819b2
#
_entry.id   5c253074cf13a61c7f97e94664f819b2
#
_cell.length_a   1.000
_cell.length_b   1.000
_cell.length_c   1.000
_cell.angle_alpha   90.00
_cell.angle_beta   90.00
_cell.angle_gamma   90.00
#
_symmetry.space_group_name_H-M   'P 1'
#
loop_
_entity.id
_entity.type
_entity.pdbx_description
1 polymer ?
#
loop_
_entity_poly.entity_id
_entity_poly.type
_entity_poly.pdbx_seq_one_letter_code
_entity_poly.pdbx_strand_id
1 'polypeptide(L)'
;MDIRPVTPADHAAILKIADALPDWLAPTARPGFAGDLKRLRGYVALEDDLVGFLLYALRDGVAHVLYVGVLPERQRVGAGRALVNWLEFHMREEGALALEAITPGYGIERDPYLRSRWFFQSCGFEHLRVEPSGNPDCPESLVLRMDLSGEQAS
;
A
#
# COMPACT_ATOMS: atom_id res chain seq x y z
N MET A 1 17.99 -6.44 1.02
CA MET A 1 16.93 -5.59 1.60
C MET A 1 16.15 -6.41 2.62
N ASP A 2 16.05 -5.89 3.82
CA ASP A 2 15.34 -6.58 4.88
C ASP A 2 13.92 -6.06 5.04
N ILE A 3 12.98 -6.96 5.27
CA ILE A 3 11.58 -6.63 5.53
C ILE A 3 11.23 -7.18 6.90
N ARG A 4 10.58 -6.36 7.72
CA ARG A 4 10.10 -6.82 9.03
C ARG A 4 8.84 -6.07 9.44
N PRO A 5 8.10 -6.58 10.45
CA PRO A 5 6.91 -5.87 10.92
C PRO A 5 7.23 -4.49 11.48
N VAL A 6 6.27 -3.58 11.32
CA VAL A 6 6.37 -2.23 11.90
C VAL A 6 6.30 -2.31 13.42
N THR A 7 7.13 -1.52 14.09
CA THR A 7 7.07 -1.33 15.53
C THR A 7 6.86 0.15 15.83
N PRO A 8 6.42 0.52 17.05
CA PRO A 8 6.25 1.93 17.40
C PRO A 8 7.52 2.76 17.20
N ALA A 9 8.68 2.15 17.34
CA ALA A 9 9.95 2.87 17.12
C ALA A 9 10.13 3.31 15.67
N ASP A 10 9.40 2.71 14.73
CA ASP A 10 9.50 3.04 13.31
C ASP A 10 8.64 4.22 12.90
N HIS A 11 7.70 4.64 13.75
CA HIS A 11 6.69 5.64 13.36
C HIS A 11 7.29 6.95 12.92
N ALA A 12 8.33 7.44 13.61
CA ALA A 12 8.96 8.71 13.26
C ALA A 12 9.59 8.64 11.85
N ALA A 13 10.27 7.53 11.54
CA ALA A 13 10.89 7.34 10.23
C ALA A 13 9.84 7.21 9.13
N ILE A 14 8.74 6.52 9.40
CA ILE A 14 7.64 6.39 8.43
C ILE A 14 7.02 7.76 8.13
N LEU A 15 6.78 8.56 9.15
CA LEU A 15 6.25 9.90 8.96
C LEU A 15 7.19 10.78 8.15
N LYS A 16 8.49 10.60 8.34
CA LYS A 16 9.49 11.33 7.59
C LYS A 16 9.48 10.97 6.11
N ILE A 17 9.28 9.68 5.79
CA ILE A 17 9.13 9.25 4.41
C ILE A 17 7.89 9.88 3.79
N ALA A 18 6.77 9.86 4.50
CA ALA A 18 5.54 10.46 4.01
C ALA A 18 5.74 11.94 3.67
N ASP A 19 6.48 12.67 4.50
CA ASP A 19 6.77 14.07 4.26
C ASP A 19 7.67 14.28 3.04
N ALA A 20 8.49 13.30 2.71
CA ALA A 20 9.40 13.39 1.57
C ALA A 20 8.74 13.03 0.24
N LEU A 21 7.48 12.58 0.25
CA LEU A 21 6.75 12.16 -0.95
C LEU A 21 5.78 13.26 -1.36
N PRO A 22 6.16 14.12 -2.33
CA PRO A 22 5.27 15.18 -2.78
C PRO A 22 4.02 14.59 -3.42
N ASP A 23 2.88 15.24 -3.19
CA ASP A 23 1.58 14.83 -3.77
C ASP A 23 1.12 13.43 -3.37
N TRP A 24 1.86 12.73 -2.52
CA TRP A 24 1.47 11.41 -2.06
C TRP A 24 0.35 11.48 -1.02
N LEU A 25 0.43 12.48 -0.15
CA LEU A 25 -0.55 12.66 0.92
C LEU A 25 -0.84 14.14 1.06
N ALA A 26 -2.11 14.52 0.91
CA ALA A 26 -2.50 15.91 1.07
C ALA A 26 -2.22 16.37 2.50
N PRO A 27 -1.84 17.65 2.71
CA PRO A 27 -1.58 18.14 4.07
C PRO A 27 -2.74 17.92 5.04
N THR A 28 -3.98 17.99 4.55
CA THR A 28 -5.16 17.76 5.37
C THR A 28 -5.34 16.30 5.78
N ALA A 29 -4.72 15.39 5.06
CA ALA A 29 -4.79 13.96 5.38
C ALA A 29 -3.69 13.51 6.35
N ARG A 30 -2.73 14.37 6.63
CA ARG A 30 -1.58 14.05 7.47
C ARG A 30 -1.95 13.57 8.88
N PRO A 31 -2.87 14.26 9.60
CA PRO A 31 -3.28 13.79 10.91
C PRO A 31 -3.98 12.43 10.88
N GLY A 32 -4.77 12.18 9.83
CA GLY A 32 -5.41 10.88 9.65
C GLY A 32 -4.40 9.77 9.44
N PHE A 33 -3.37 10.02 8.64
CA PHE A 33 -2.30 9.06 8.42
C PHE A 33 -1.57 8.75 9.73
N ALA A 34 -1.23 9.78 10.52
CA ALA A 34 -0.57 9.59 11.79
C ALA A 34 -1.41 8.74 12.75
N GLY A 35 -2.72 8.95 12.76
CA GLY A 35 -3.64 8.14 13.55
C GLY A 35 -3.71 6.70 13.05
N ASP A 36 -3.81 6.51 11.74
CA ASP A 36 -3.87 5.19 11.13
C ASP A 36 -2.58 4.40 11.40
N LEU A 37 -1.45 5.07 11.37
CA LEU A 37 -0.15 4.44 11.63
C LEU A 37 -0.13 3.73 12.99
N LYS A 38 -0.83 4.28 13.97
CA LYS A 38 -0.87 3.69 15.31
C LYS A 38 -1.78 2.47 15.39
N ARG A 39 -2.71 2.30 14.44
CA ARG A 39 -3.71 1.25 14.47
C ARG A 39 -3.46 0.12 13.47
N LEU A 40 -2.79 0.43 12.38
CA LEU A 40 -2.65 -0.51 11.28
C LEU A 40 -1.48 -1.46 11.47
N ARG A 41 -1.60 -2.65 10.91
CA ARG A 41 -0.50 -3.59 10.78
C ARG A 41 0.34 -3.18 9.58
N GLY A 42 1.60 -3.59 9.55
CA GLY A 42 2.41 -3.26 8.41
C GLY A 42 3.82 -3.80 8.48
N TYR A 43 4.58 -3.45 7.46
CA TYR A 43 5.97 -3.86 7.31
C TYR A 43 6.82 -2.67 6.93
N VAL A 44 8.10 -2.74 7.27
CA VAL A 44 9.09 -1.75 6.84
C VAL A 44 10.17 -2.46 6.04
N ALA A 45 10.73 -1.72 5.07
CA ALA A 45 11.86 -2.17 4.26
C ALA A 45 13.10 -1.38 4.69
N LEU A 46 14.20 -2.09 4.87
CA LEU A 46 15.44 -1.50 5.36
C LEU A 46 16.60 -1.82 4.42
N GLU A 47 17.37 -0.77 4.11
CA GLU A 47 18.68 -0.85 3.46
C GLU A 47 19.59 0.07 4.26
N ASP A 48 20.22 -0.45 5.30
CA ASP A 48 20.88 0.31 6.36
C ASP A 48 19.87 1.09 7.18
N ASP A 49 19.18 2.05 6.55
CA ASP A 49 18.09 2.80 7.17
C ASP A 49 16.75 2.36 6.62
N LEU A 50 15.67 2.78 7.27
CA LEU A 50 14.32 2.49 6.81
C LEU A 50 14.04 3.29 5.54
N VAL A 51 13.74 2.60 4.44
CA VAL A 51 13.54 3.21 3.12
C VAL A 51 12.13 3.11 2.59
N GLY A 52 11.28 2.30 3.20
CA GLY A 52 9.89 2.14 2.74
C GLY A 52 9.03 1.48 3.78
N PHE A 53 7.72 1.55 3.55
CA PHE A 53 6.74 0.94 4.44
C PHE A 53 5.48 0.56 3.68
N LEU A 54 4.72 -0.38 4.27
CA LEU A 54 3.40 -0.78 3.79
C LEU A 54 2.51 -0.96 5.01
N LEU A 55 1.32 -0.36 4.98
CA LEU A 55 0.34 -0.49 6.06
C LEU A 55 -0.94 -1.10 5.51
N TYR A 56 -1.54 -2.02 6.26
CA TYR A 56 -2.74 -2.70 5.84
C TYR A 56 -3.65 -3.01 7.01
N ALA A 57 -4.92 -3.29 6.69
CA ALA A 57 -5.90 -3.77 7.65
C ALA A 57 -6.47 -5.08 7.14
N LEU A 58 -6.61 -6.07 8.03
CA LEU A 58 -7.19 -7.36 7.68
C LEU A 58 -8.64 -7.37 8.15
N ARG A 59 -9.58 -7.54 7.21
CA ARG A 59 -11.00 -7.57 7.50
C ARG A 59 -11.69 -8.61 6.63
N ASP A 60 -12.47 -9.48 7.26
CA ASP A 60 -13.24 -10.52 6.56
C ASP A 60 -12.40 -11.36 5.63
N GLY A 61 -11.17 -11.66 6.03
CA GLY A 61 -10.26 -12.49 5.25
C GLY A 61 -9.54 -11.75 4.14
N VAL A 62 -9.71 -10.45 4.01
CA VAL A 62 -9.07 -9.64 2.97
C VAL A 62 -8.11 -8.64 3.61
N ALA A 63 -6.88 -8.62 3.13
CA ALA A 63 -5.90 -7.64 3.57
C ALA A 63 -6.01 -6.40 2.67
N HIS A 64 -6.46 -5.30 3.26
CA HIS A 64 -6.63 -4.05 2.54
C HIS A 64 -5.37 -3.22 2.68
N VAL A 65 -4.63 -3.06 1.58
CA VAL A 65 -3.42 -2.23 1.55
C VAL A 65 -3.86 -0.78 1.48
N LEU A 66 -3.56 -0.04 2.53
CA LEU A 66 -4.00 1.35 2.65
C LEU A 66 -2.91 2.35 2.32
N TYR A 67 -1.65 2.01 2.61
CA TYR A 67 -0.53 2.92 2.36
C TYR A 67 0.70 2.12 1.95
N VAL A 68 1.36 2.57 0.90
CA VAL A 68 2.69 2.09 0.51
C VAL A 68 3.53 3.32 0.18
N GLY A 69 4.64 3.50 0.85
CA GLY A 69 5.53 4.62 0.59
C GLY A 69 6.98 4.17 0.55
N VAL A 70 7.73 4.68 -0.40
CA VAL A 70 9.16 4.41 -0.54
C VAL A 70 9.86 5.74 -0.80
N LEU A 71 11.00 5.96 -0.15
CA LEU A 71 11.78 7.16 -0.38
C LEU A 71 12.01 7.36 -1.88
N PRO A 72 11.87 8.60 -2.40
CA PRO A 72 12.00 8.83 -3.84
C PRO A 72 13.30 8.29 -4.44
N GLU A 73 14.40 8.44 -3.73
CA GLU A 73 15.70 7.99 -4.22
C GLU A 73 15.87 6.46 -4.14
N ARG A 74 14.91 5.75 -3.55
CA ARG A 74 14.95 4.29 -3.41
C ARG A 74 13.81 3.59 -4.14
N GLN A 75 13.00 4.31 -4.88
CA GLN A 75 11.82 3.70 -5.52
C GLN A 75 12.19 2.69 -6.60
N ARG A 76 13.37 2.81 -7.21
CA ARG A 76 13.78 1.93 -8.30
C ARG A 76 14.50 0.67 -7.84
N VAL A 77 14.74 0.50 -6.54
CA VAL A 77 15.45 -0.69 -6.05
C VAL A 77 14.48 -1.82 -5.65
N GLY A 78 13.19 -1.65 -5.91
CA GLY A 78 12.22 -2.73 -5.68
C GLY A 78 11.68 -2.83 -4.27
N ALA A 79 11.83 -1.80 -3.45
CA ALA A 79 11.36 -1.86 -2.06
C ALA A 79 9.84 -2.03 -1.98
N GLY A 80 9.07 -1.31 -2.81
CA GLY A 80 7.62 -1.43 -2.80
C GLY A 80 7.16 -2.83 -3.19
N ARG A 81 7.75 -3.40 -4.24
CA ARG A 81 7.43 -4.76 -4.67
C ARG A 81 7.80 -5.77 -3.59
N ALA A 82 8.94 -5.59 -2.93
CA ALA A 82 9.37 -6.49 -1.86
C ALA A 82 8.38 -6.45 -0.69
N LEU A 83 7.87 -5.27 -0.35
CA LEU A 83 6.87 -5.12 0.71
C LEU A 83 5.57 -5.84 0.35
N VAL A 84 5.09 -5.69 -0.88
CA VAL A 84 3.87 -6.35 -1.34
C VAL A 84 4.07 -7.87 -1.37
N ASN A 85 5.21 -8.34 -1.86
CA ASN A 85 5.51 -9.76 -1.91
C ASN A 85 5.55 -10.36 -0.50
N TRP A 86 6.09 -9.62 0.47
CA TRP A 86 6.15 -10.07 1.86
C TRP A 86 4.74 -10.19 2.43
N LEU A 87 3.89 -9.20 2.17
CA LEU A 87 2.49 -9.26 2.60
C LEU A 87 1.78 -10.45 1.97
N GLU A 88 1.95 -10.66 0.67
CA GLU A 88 1.32 -11.78 -0.02
C GLU A 88 1.72 -13.10 0.62
N PHE A 89 3.01 -13.30 0.88
CA PHE A 89 3.50 -14.53 1.48
C PHE A 89 2.86 -14.78 2.84
N HIS A 90 2.85 -13.77 3.70
CA HIS A 90 2.32 -13.94 5.05
C HIS A 90 0.80 -14.06 5.06
N MET A 91 0.10 -13.39 4.17
CA MET A 91 -1.34 -13.51 4.09
C MET A 91 -1.76 -14.88 3.57
N ARG A 92 -1.01 -15.48 2.66
CA ARG A 92 -1.26 -16.85 2.25
C ARG A 92 -1.09 -17.80 3.42
N GLU A 93 -0.07 -17.60 4.25
CA GLU A 93 0.14 -18.43 5.45
C GLU A 93 -0.97 -18.27 6.47
N GLU A 94 -1.52 -17.07 6.61
CA GLU A 94 -2.63 -16.82 7.54
C GLU A 94 -3.98 -17.30 7.00
N GLY A 95 -4.02 -17.75 5.75
CA GLY A 95 -5.27 -18.20 5.15
C GLY A 95 -6.15 -17.10 4.62
N ALA A 96 -5.61 -15.92 4.38
CA ALA A 96 -6.38 -14.82 3.83
C ALA A 96 -6.86 -15.14 2.40
N LEU A 97 -8.00 -14.57 2.02
CA LEU A 97 -8.61 -14.83 0.72
C LEU A 97 -7.99 -13.97 -0.39
N ALA A 98 -7.58 -12.76 -0.06
CA ALA A 98 -7.12 -11.82 -1.07
C ALA A 98 -6.39 -10.64 -0.46
N LEU A 99 -5.66 -9.94 -1.31
CA LEU A 99 -5.18 -8.57 -1.04
C LEU A 99 -6.02 -7.62 -1.88
N GLU A 100 -6.36 -6.46 -1.34
CA GLU A 100 -7.01 -5.40 -2.11
C GLU A 100 -6.27 -4.08 -1.90
N ALA A 101 -6.29 -3.24 -2.93
CA ALA A 101 -5.72 -1.90 -2.87
C ALA A 101 -6.70 -0.95 -3.56
N ILE A 102 -6.78 0.28 -3.05
CA ILE A 102 -7.67 1.29 -3.59
C ILE A 102 -6.83 2.43 -4.13
N THR A 103 -7.06 2.80 -5.39
CA THR A 103 -6.40 3.93 -6.04
C THR A 103 -7.47 4.87 -6.60
N PRO A 104 -7.12 6.13 -6.94
CA PRO A 104 -8.06 6.99 -7.65
C PRO A 104 -8.50 6.33 -8.95
N GLY A 105 -9.78 6.51 -9.30
CA GLY A 105 -10.40 5.86 -10.43
C GLY A 105 -10.03 6.46 -11.77
N TYR A 106 -10.70 5.95 -12.81
CA TYR A 106 -10.49 6.44 -14.15
C TYR A 106 -10.91 7.90 -14.26
N GLY A 107 -10.29 8.63 -15.18
CA GLY A 107 -10.53 10.06 -15.32
C GLY A 107 -9.58 10.93 -14.53
N ILE A 108 -8.81 10.34 -13.60
CA ILE A 108 -7.78 11.05 -12.86
C ILE A 108 -6.43 10.68 -13.46
N GLU A 109 -5.93 11.54 -14.33
CA GLU A 109 -4.73 11.26 -15.11
C GLU A 109 -3.48 11.96 -14.54
N ARG A 110 -3.35 11.99 -13.22
CA ARG A 110 -2.20 12.60 -12.57
C ARG A 110 -1.15 11.53 -12.28
N ASP A 111 0.12 11.90 -12.47
CA ASP A 111 1.24 10.98 -12.36
C ASP A 111 1.24 10.11 -11.09
N PRO A 112 1.06 10.67 -9.87
CA PRO A 112 1.10 9.82 -8.69
C PRO A 112 0.03 8.73 -8.69
N TYR A 113 -1.15 9.03 -9.24
CA TYR A 113 -2.26 8.08 -9.27
C TYR A 113 -2.04 7.00 -10.33
N LEU A 114 -1.51 7.37 -11.48
CA LEU A 114 -1.17 6.41 -12.51
C LEU A 114 -0.07 5.47 -12.05
N ARG A 115 0.94 6.00 -11.36
CA ARG A 115 2.03 5.18 -10.83
C ARG A 115 1.51 4.16 -9.82
N SER A 116 0.58 4.56 -8.94
CA SER A 116 -0.02 3.64 -7.97
C SER A 116 -0.73 2.49 -8.68
N ARG A 117 -1.55 2.80 -9.68
CA ARG A 117 -2.25 1.76 -10.44
C ARG A 117 -1.26 0.82 -11.10
N TRP A 118 -0.28 1.38 -11.82
CA TRP A 118 0.70 0.56 -12.52
C TRP A 118 1.53 -0.27 -11.55
N PHE A 119 1.87 0.31 -10.40
CA PHE A 119 2.62 -0.42 -9.39
C PHE A 119 1.86 -1.66 -8.93
N PHE A 120 0.62 -1.50 -8.52
CA PHE A 120 -0.16 -2.64 -8.04
C PHE A 120 -0.42 -3.65 -9.14
N GLN A 121 -0.71 -3.20 -10.35
CA GLN A 121 -0.89 -4.10 -11.48
C GLN A 121 0.39 -4.88 -11.77
N SER A 122 1.54 -4.24 -11.68
CA SER A 122 2.82 -4.93 -11.89
C SER A 122 3.12 -5.95 -10.80
N CYS A 123 2.51 -5.81 -9.63
CA CYS A 123 2.64 -6.77 -8.54
C CYS A 123 1.65 -7.93 -8.67
N GLY A 124 0.77 -7.91 -9.67
CA GLY A 124 -0.18 -9.00 -9.89
C GLY A 124 -1.61 -8.70 -9.49
N PHE A 125 -1.91 -7.46 -9.09
CA PHE A 125 -3.28 -7.06 -8.80
C PHE A 125 -4.04 -6.84 -10.09
N GLU A 126 -5.32 -7.19 -10.10
CA GLU A 126 -6.20 -7.00 -11.24
C GLU A 126 -7.33 -6.05 -10.87
N HIS A 127 -7.86 -5.36 -11.88
CA HIS A 127 -9.00 -4.49 -11.69
C HIS A 127 -10.21 -5.31 -11.23
N LEU A 128 -10.80 -4.95 -10.11
CA LEU A 128 -11.97 -5.62 -9.58
C LEU A 128 -13.25 -4.82 -9.85
N ARG A 129 -13.26 -3.55 -9.44
CA ARG A 129 -14.45 -2.70 -9.61
C ARG A 129 -14.09 -1.23 -9.40
N VAL A 130 -15.02 -0.38 -9.83
CA VAL A 130 -14.99 1.05 -9.53
C VAL A 130 -16.09 1.32 -8.51
N GLU A 131 -15.82 2.17 -7.54
CA GLU A 131 -16.84 2.52 -6.53
C GLU A 131 -16.74 4.01 -6.19
N PRO A 132 -17.84 4.60 -5.67
CA PRO A 132 -17.81 6.01 -5.26
C PRO A 132 -16.82 6.21 -4.13
N SER A 133 -16.02 7.29 -4.23
CA SER A 133 -15.01 7.59 -3.21
C SER A 133 -15.52 8.49 -2.10
N GLY A 134 -16.59 9.26 -2.36
CA GLY A 134 -17.05 10.28 -1.44
C GLY A 134 -16.25 11.57 -1.51
N ASN A 135 -15.24 11.65 -2.34
CA ASN A 135 -14.41 12.84 -2.50
C ASN A 135 -14.79 13.56 -3.80
N PRO A 136 -15.30 14.81 -3.76
CA PRO A 136 -15.71 15.50 -4.97
C PRO A 136 -14.56 15.77 -5.96
N ASP A 137 -13.32 15.85 -5.46
CA ASP A 137 -12.16 16.07 -6.34
C ASP A 137 -11.70 14.79 -7.03
N CYS A 138 -12.12 13.64 -6.52
CA CYS A 138 -11.81 12.34 -7.10
C CYS A 138 -13.02 11.44 -6.84
N PRO A 139 -14.10 11.59 -7.64
CA PRO A 139 -15.39 10.95 -7.31
C PRO A 139 -15.39 9.44 -7.36
N GLU A 140 -14.44 8.82 -8.04
CA GLU A 140 -14.38 7.38 -8.17
C GLU A 140 -13.08 6.81 -7.60
N SER A 141 -13.18 5.61 -7.02
CA SER A 141 -12.03 4.83 -6.60
C SER A 141 -11.98 3.55 -7.40
N LEU A 142 -10.78 3.15 -7.77
CA LEU A 142 -10.54 1.89 -8.46
C LEU A 142 -10.05 0.88 -7.45
N VAL A 143 -10.75 -0.24 -7.33
CA VAL A 143 -10.36 -1.32 -6.43
C VAL A 143 -9.61 -2.37 -7.23
N LEU A 144 -8.41 -2.68 -6.81
CA LEU A 144 -7.56 -3.70 -7.41
C LEU A 144 -7.44 -4.85 -6.43
N ARG A 145 -7.36 -6.08 -6.93
CA ARG A 145 -7.38 -7.28 -6.10
C ARG A 145 -6.40 -8.33 -6.59
N MET A 146 -5.77 -9.01 -5.64
CA MET A 146 -4.98 -10.21 -5.89
C MET A 146 -5.62 -11.33 -5.08
N ASP A 147 -6.19 -12.32 -5.76
CA ASP A 147 -6.76 -13.48 -5.07
C ASP A 147 -5.65 -14.39 -4.57
N LEU A 148 -5.80 -14.84 -3.33
CA LEU A 148 -4.83 -15.74 -2.70
C LEU A 148 -5.38 -17.15 -2.57
N SER A 149 -6.70 -17.29 -2.59
CA SER A 149 -7.33 -18.60 -2.39
C SER A 149 -7.48 -19.33 -3.73
N GLY A 150 -7.21 -20.61 -3.73
CA GLY A 150 -7.56 -21.49 -4.83
C GLY A 150 -6.54 -21.62 -5.95
N GLU A 151 -5.74 -20.61 -6.26
CA GLU A 151 -4.84 -20.69 -7.40
C GLU A 151 -3.66 -21.62 -7.16
N GLN A 152 -3.39 -21.98 -5.93
CA GLN A 152 -2.33 -22.95 -5.64
C GLN A 152 -2.66 -24.32 -6.20
N ALA A 153 -3.90 -24.56 -6.52
CA ALA A 153 -4.32 -25.80 -7.10
C ALA A 153 -3.73 -26.01 -8.48
N SER A 154 -3.28 -24.95 -9.11
CA SER A 154 -2.69 -25.03 -10.44
C SER A 154 -1.28 -25.56 -10.41
#